data_9632478deafd37dc20b39e0bc3ac0522
#
_entry.id   9632478deafd37dc20b39e0bc3ac0522
#
_cell.length_a   1.000
_cell.length_b   1.000
_cell.length_c   1.000
_cell.angle_alpha   90.00
_cell.angle_beta   90.00
_cell.angle_gamma   90.00
#
_symmetry.space_group_name_H-M   'P 1'
#
loop_
_entity.id
_entity.type
_entity.pdbx_description
1 polymer ?
#
loop_
_entity_poly.entity_id
_entity_poly.type
_entity_poly.pdbx_seq_one_letter_code
_entity_poly.pdbx_strand_id
1 'polypeptide(L)'
;MPTWNREALAKRAVESILKQEYTNWELIIVDDCSPNYLNLQGFIEGLADSRIKYIRNDYNSGACAVRNQAIKLAKGEFITGIDDDDEWLPNRLTSFLKDQHKLHQHAFLYADDYICDTSGYLSLESLRIYPKPDYNQQLFNKKNIVGNQVFTLTSRLQTILFDTQLAAAQDYDAFYRLAEQYGGPFKIKMATQILYVNHGEVRITASRKKFSGYFSFYKKHSSKFDKSSKKYQLFTLYYIRKKPMSFRVFRRLLCLRNVKRYMMLHTVFKDKKF
;
A
#
# COMPACT_ATOMS: atom_id res chain seq x y z
N MET A 1 -12.22 -1.24 -0.25
CA MET A 1 -11.75 -0.27 0.77
C MET A 1 -11.91 -0.88 2.17
N PRO A 2 -10.85 -1.18 2.89
CA PRO A 2 -10.92 -1.50 4.32
C PRO A 2 -11.10 -0.21 5.12
N THR A 3 -11.80 -0.26 6.24
CA THR A 3 -11.89 0.86 7.20
C THR A 3 -12.04 0.36 8.62
N TRP A 4 -11.58 1.13 9.60
CA TRP A 4 -11.77 0.89 11.02
C TRP A 4 -11.62 2.18 11.81
N ASN A 5 -12.72 2.63 12.43
CA ASN A 5 -12.79 3.80 13.33
C ASN A 5 -12.22 5.10 12.72
N ARG A 6 -12.49 5.34 11.41
CA ARG A 6 -11.97 6.47 10.63
C ARG A 6 -13.05 7.07 9.72
N GLU A 7 -14.21 7.36 10.28
CA GLU A 7 -15.39 7.81 9.56
C GLU A 7 -15.12 8.97 8.59
N ALA A 8 -14.53 10.06 9.08
CA ALA A 8 -14.29 11.27 8.28
C ALA A 8 -13.33 11.00 7.08
N LEU A 9 -12.30 10.18 7.31
CA LEU A 9 -11.35 9.80 6.25
C LEU A 9 -12.03 8.89 5.23
N ALA A 10 -12.81 7.89 5.69
CA ALA A 10 -13.53 6.99 4.82
C ALA A 10 -14.58 7.72 3.96
N LYS A 11 -15.30 8.70 4.50
CA LYS A 11 -16.21 9.57 3.72
C LYS A 11 -15.48 10.29 2.61
N ARG A 12 -14.34 10.92 2.90
CA ARG A 12 -13.50 11.60 1.92
C ARG A 12 -13.04 10.65 0.80
N ALA A 13 -12.59 9.45 1.17
CA ALA A 13 -12.18 8.44 0.20
C ALA A 13 -13.35 8.04 -0.72
N VAL A 14 -14.56 7.80 -0.17
CA VAL A 14 -15.76 7.50 -0.95
C VAL A 14 -16.13 8.63 -1.90
N GLU A 15 -16.13 9.88 -1.42
CA GLU A 15 -16.41 11.06 -2.24
C GLU A 15 -15.44 11.20 -3.44
N SER A 16 -14.19 10.79 -3.27
CA SER A 16 -13.21 10.77 -4.35
C SER A 16 -13.52 9.71 -5.42
N ILE A 17 -14.10 8.59 -5.02
CA ILE A 17 -14.54 7.53 -5.95
C ILE A 17 -15.80 7.95 -6.70
N LEU A 18 -16.75 8.63 -6.05
CA LEU A 18 -17.93 9.18 -6.69
C LEU A 18 -17.60 10.17 -7.81
N LYS A 19 -16.45 10.83 -7.73
CA LYS A 19 -15.95 11.80 -8.74
C LYS A 19 -15.20 11.14 -9.90
N GLN A 20 -15.13 9.80 -9.98
CA GLN A 20 -14.43 9.13 -11.08
C GLN A 20 -15.14 9.37 -12.42
N GLU A 21 -14.34 9.70 -13.44
CA GLU A 21 -14.82 9.89 -14.83
C GLU A 21 -15.39 8.60 -15.42
N TYR A 22 -14.77 7.46 -15.11
CA TYR A 22 -15.27 6.14 -15.49
C TYR A 22 -16.37 5.73 -14.52
N THR A 23 -17.56 5.45 -15.05
CA THR A 23 -18.77 5.27 -14.23
C THR A 23 -19.14 3.82 -13.94
N ASN A 24 -18.61 2.86 -14.72
CA ASN A 24 -18.90 1.42 -14.54
C ASN A 24 -17.95 0.78 -13.51
N TRP A 25 -18.15 1.10 -12.22
CA TRP A 25 -17.38 0.56 -11.11
C TRP A 25 -18.29 0.08 -9.98
N GLU A 26 -17.77 -0.78 -9.15
CA GLU A 26 -18.31 -1.13 -7.84
C GLU A 26 -17.33 -0.75 -6.73
N LEU A 27 -17.83 -0.31 -5.58
CA LEU A 27 -17.06 -0.06 -4.38
C LEU A 27 -17.51 -0.98 -3.26
N ILE A 28 -16.61 -1.83 -2.78
CA ILE A 28 -16.87 -2.70 -1.64
C ILE A 28 -16.11 -2.13 -0.43
N ILE A 29 -16.84 -1.64 0.54
CA ILE A 29 -16.34 -1.12 1.81
C ILE A 29 -16.53 -2.21 2.85
N VAL A 30 -15.44 -2.60 3.51
CA VAL A 30 -15.52 -3.55 4.63
C VAL A 30 -15.00 -2.86 5.89
N ASP A 31 -15.90 -2.69 6.83
CA ASP A 31 -15.64 -2.10 8.15
C ASP A 31 -15.26 -3.21 9.13
N ASP A 32 -14.06 -3.10 9.69
CA ASP A 32 -13.48 -4.09 10.59
C ASP A 32 -13.95 -3.93 12.05
N CYS A 33 -15.28 -3.86 12.24
CA CYS A 33 -15.92 -3.71 13.55
C CYS A 33 -15.66 -2.35 14.20
N SER A 34 -15.92 -1.24 13.48
CA SER A 34 -15.83 0.11 14.07
C SER A 34 -16.87 0.28 15.18
N PRO A 35 -16.50 0.90 16.32
CA PRO A 35 -17.45 1.15 17.40
C PRO A 35 -18.54 2.16 17.01
N ASN A 36 -18.18 3.20 16.24
CA ASN A 36 -19.09 4.28 15.82
C ASN A 36 -19.46 4.16 14.32
N TYR A 37 -19.84 2.97 13.88
CA TYR A 37 -20.08 2.66 12.46
C TYR A 37 -21.35 3.31 11.88
N LEU A 38 -22.35 3.66 12.72
CA LEU A 38 -23.66 4.15 12.28
C LEU A 38 -23.56 5.42 11.43
N ASN A 39 -22.63 6.31 11.73
CA ASN A 39 -22.47 7.55 10.97
C ASN A 39 -21.92 7.30 9.56
N LEU A 40 -20.98 6.34 9.40
CA LEU A 40 -20.47 5.96 8.09
C LEU A 40 -21.53 5.17 7.32
N GLN A 41 -22.20 4.24 7.98
CA GLN A 41 -23.29 3.47 7.38
C GLN A 41 -24.41 4.40 6.90
N GLY A 42 -24.91 5.31 7.75
CA GLY A 42 -25.93 6.26 7.37
C GLY A 42 -25.53 7.21 6.23
N PHE A 43 -24.26 7.61 6.16
CA PHE A 43 -23.73 8.35 5.03
C PHE A 43 -23.80 7.52 3.74
N ILE A 44 -23.33 6.26 3.75
CA ILE A 44 -23.36 5.38 2.57
C ILE A 44 -24.80 5.11 2.12
N GLU A 45 -25.71 4.81 3.05
CA GLU A 45 -27.13 4.59 2.77
C GLU A 45 -27.78 5.85 2.16
N GLY A 46 -27.43 7.03 2.67
CA GLY A 46 -27.91 8.32 2.17
C GLY A 46 -27.46 8.66 0.74
N LEU A 47 -26.35 8.07 0.25
CA LEU A 47 -25.93 8.23 -1.15
C LEU A 47 -26.87 7.51 -2.13
N ALA A 48 -27.60 6.49 -1.70
CA ALA A 48 -28.51 5.68 -2.50
C ALA A 48 -27.87 5.17 -3.82
N ASP A 49 -26.57 4.93 -3.84
CA ASP A 49 -25.81 4.48 -5.02
C ASP A 49 -25.62 2.95 -4.99
N SER A 50 -26.29 2.26 -5.89
CA SER A 50 -26.28 0.78 -5.99
C SER A 50 -24.91 0.18 -6.27
N ARG A 51 -23.95 0.99 -6.72
CA ARG A 51 -22.55 0.56 -6.97
C ARG A 51 -21.75 0.42 -5.69
N ILE A 52 -22.24 0.95 -4.55
CA ILE A 52 -21.54 0.93 -3.27
C ILE A 52 -22.13 -0.14 -2.37
N LYS A 53 -21.28 -1.02 -1.87
CA LYS A 53 -21.64 -2.03 -0.88
C LYS A 53 -20.87 -1.81 0.40
N TYR A 54 -21.58 -1.59 1.51
CA TYR A 54 -21.01 -1.51 2.86
C TYR A 54 -21.27 -2.81 3.61
N ILE A 55 -20.22 -3.34 4.23
CA ILE A 55 -20.25 -4.57 5.04
C ILE A 55 -19.51 -4.28 6.33
N ARG A 56 -20.15 -4.55 7.47
CA ARG A 56 -19.52 -4.46 8.78
C ARG A 56 -19.25 -5.85 9.34
N ASN A 57 -18.06 -6.08 9.84
CA ASN A 57 -17.70 -7.32 10.53
C ASN A 57 -18.13 -7.27 12.01
N ASP A 58 -18.42 -8.42 12.60
CA ASP A 58 -18.82 -8.53 14.02
C ASP A 58 -17.61 -8.39 14.97
N TYR A 59 -16.39 -8.61 14.48
CA TYR A 59 -15.15 -8.50 15.23
C TYR A 59 -14.01 -7.96 14.35
N ASN A 60 -13.01 -7.33 14.99
CA ASN A 60 -11.82 -6.83 14.29
C ASN A 60 -10.91 -8.00 13.88
N SER A 61 -10.78 -8.19 12.57
CA SER A 61 -10.02 -9.28 11.95
C SER A 61 -8.68 -8.81 11.33
N GLY A 62 -8.47 -7.50 11.27
CA GLY A 62 -7.27 -6.87 10.73
C GLY A 62 -7.33 -6.62 9.22
N ALA A 63 -6.59 -5.60 8.78
CA ALA A 63 -6.64 -5.04 7.42
C ALA A 63 -6.49 -6.07 6.29
N CYS A 64 -5.66 -7.11 6.45
CA CYS A 64 -5.51 -8.16 5.43
C CYS A 64 -6.76 -9.00 5.26
N ALA A 65 -7.38 -9.41 6.37
CA ALA A 65 -8.61 -10.21 6.34
C ALA A 65 -9.75 -9.43 5.68
N VAL A 66 -9.89 -8.15 6.04
CA VAL A 66 -10.89 -7.23 5.49
C VAL A 66 -10.67 -6.99 4.00
N ARG A 67 -9.43 -6.75 3.56
CA ARG A 67 -9.10 -6.64 2.11
C ARG A 67 -9.45 -7.94 1.39
N ASN A 68 -9.10 -9.09 1.95
CA ASN A 68 -9.40 -10.38 1.35
C ASN A 68 -10.91 -10.64 1.22
N GLN A 69 -11.70 -10.21 2.20
CA GLN A 69 -13.15 -10.30 2.13
C GLN A 69 -13.71 -9.46 0.97
N ALA A 70 -13.27 -8.19 0.84
CA ALA A 70 -13.65 -7.34 -0.28
C ALA A 70 -13.23 -7.92 -1.64
N ILE A 71 -11.99 -8.42 -1.73
CA ILE A 71 -11.45 -9.03 -2.96
C ILE A 71 -12.26 -10.25 -3.40
N LYS A 72 -12.65 -11.11 -2.47
CA LYS A 72 -13.49 -12.29 -2.76
C LYS A 72 -14.88 -11.96 -3.25
N LEU A 73 -15.42 -10.81 -2.85
CA LEU A 73 -16.75 -10.33 -3.22
C LEU A 73 -16.75 -9.51 -4.52
N ALA A 74 -15.58 -9.08 -4.98
CA ALA A 74 -15.45 -8.29 -6.19
C ALA A 74 -15.89 -9.07 -7.43
N LYS A 75 -16.68 -8.41 -8.28
CA LYS A 75 -17.29 -8.96 -9.52
C LYS A 75 -16.72 -8.32 -10.78
N GLY A 76 -16.11 -7.13 -10.68
CA GLY A 76 -15.50 -6.44 -11.81
C GLY A 76 -14.37 -7.27 -12.42
N GLU A 77 -14.15 -7.12 -13.73
CA GLU A 77 -13.03 -7.75 -14.45
C GLU A 77 -11.69 -7.31 -13.88
N PHE A 78 -11.57 -6.02 -13.55
CA PHE A 78 -10.38 -5.42 -12.96
C PHE A 78 -10.64 -5.05 -11.50
N ILE A 79 -9.58 -5.05 -10.71
CA ILE A 79 -9.61 -4.66 -9.31
C ILE A 79 -8.47 -3.69 -8.99
N THR A 80 -8.78 -2.69 -8.18
CA THR A 80 -7.81 -1.80 -7.54
C THR A 80 -8.26 -1.50 -6.13
N GLY A 81 -7.35 -1.10 -5.24
CA GLY A 81 -7.69 -0.77 -3.86
C GLY A 81 -7.60 0.73 -3.59
N ILE A 82 -8.25 1.16 -2.53
CA ILE A 82 -8.07 2.46 -1.88
C ILE A 82 -8.00 2.25 -0.37
N ASP A 83 -7.06 2.90 0.30
CA ASP A 83 -7.07 2.97 1.75
C ASP A 83 -8.02 4.10 2.21
N ASP A 84 -8.62 3.96 3.37
CA ASP A 84 -9.63 4.91 3.86
C ASP A 84 -9.07 6.31 4.18
N ASP A 85 -7.75 6.46 4.20
CA ASP A 85 -7.05 7.73 4.44
C ASP A 85 -6.49 8.39 3.15
N ASP A 86 -6.73 7.81 1.97
CA ASP A 86 -6.27 8.32 0.69
C ASP A 86 -7.42 8.87 -0.19
N GLU A 87 -7.09 9.57 -1.27
CA GLU A 87 -8.04 10.05 -2.28
C GLU A 87 -7.59 9.68 -3.69
N TRP A 88 -8.55 9.36 -4.55
CA TRP A 88 -8.30 9.19 -5.98
C TRP A 88 -8.53 10.48 -6.76
N LEU A 89 -7.70 10.72 -7.76
CA LEU A 89 -8.00 11.75 -8.76
C LEU A 89 -9.11 11.27 -9.72
N PRO A 90 -9.92 12.18 -10.28
CA PRO A 90 -11.07 11.81 -11.11
C PRO A 90 -10.73 10.88 -12.31
N ASN A 91 -9.53 11.02 -12.85
CA ASN A 91 -9.05 10.27 -14.00
C ASN A 91 -8.34 8.94 -13.65
N ARG A 92 -8.39 8.47 -12.38
CA ARG A 92 -7.61 7.27 -11.99
C ARG A 92 -8.05 6.02 -12.75
N LEU A 93 -9.34 5.72 -12.76
CA LEU A 93 -9.84 4.51 -13.42
C LEU A 93 -9.67 4.57 -14.94
N THR A 94 -9.98 5.70 -15.57
CA THR A 94 -9.77 5.90 -17.02
C THR A 94 -8.31 5.75 -17.42
N SER A 95 -7.38 6.24 -16.59
CA SER A 95 -5.95 6.14 -16.83
C SER A 95 -5.45 4.69 -16.80
N PHE A 96 -5.90 3.88 -15.86
CA PHE A 96 -5.53 2.47 -15.81
C PHE A 96 -6.19 1.67 -16.94
N LEU A 97 -7.47 1.92 -17.23
CA LEU A 97 -8.20 1.24 -18.29
C LEU A 97 -7.61 1.49 -19.68
N LYS A 98 -7.08 2.68 -19.93
CA LYS A 98 -6.37 3.00 -21.17
C LYS A 98 -5.21 2.03 -21.44
N ASP A 99 -4.50 1.63 -20.39
CA ASP A 99 -3.33 0.75 -20.47
C ASP A 99 -3.64 -0.71 -20.06
N GLN A 100 -4.94 -1.09 -19.91
CA GLN A 100 -5.35 -2.43 -19.47
C GLN A 100 -4.77 -3.57 -20.30
N HIS A 101 -4.55 -3.34 -21.61
CA HIS A 101 -3.95 -4.31 -22.52
C HIS A 101 -2.55 -4.75 -22.09
N LYS A 102 -1.83 -3.93 -21.31
CA LYS A 102 -0.54 -4.29 -20.72
C LYS A 102 -0.63 -5.46 -19.73
N LEU A 103 -1.82 -5.71 -19.17
CA LEU A 103 -2.02 -6.85 -18.25
C LEU A 103 -1.88 -8.22 -18.96
N HIS A 104 -1.88 -8.29 -20.29
CA HIS A 104 -1.52 -9.53 -20.99
C HIS A 104 -0.07 -9.97 -20.75
N GLN A 105 0.84 -9.02 -20.49
CA GLN A 105 2.27 -9.28 -20.29
C GLN A 105 2.79 -8.92 -18.89
N HIS A 106 1.99 -8.19 -18.12
CA HIS A 106 2.39 -7.66 -16.81
C HIS A 106 1.39 -8.07 -15.73
N ALA A 107 1.88 -8.37 -14.53
CA ALA A 107 1.08 -8.81 -13.40
C ALA A 107 0.02 -7.77 -13.00
N PHE A 108 0.41 -6.51 -12.99
CA PHE A 108 -0.43 -5.37 -12.59
C PHE A 108 0.15 -4.06 -13.11
N LEU A 109 -0.69 -3.02 -13.07
CA LEU A 109 -0.28 -1.64 -13.35
C LEU A 109 -0.15 -0.88 -12.03
N TYR A 110 0.77 0.11 -11.98
CA TYR A 110 0.91 1.04 -10.88
C TYR A 110 1.23 2.44 -11.40
N ALA A 111 1.00 3.45 -10.59
CA ALA A 111 1.13 4.87 -10.95
C ALA A 111 1.92 5.63 -9.88
N ASP A 112 2.36 6.84 -10.19
CA ASP A 112 2.87 7.78 -9.21
C ASP A 112 1.76 8.27 -8.28
N ASP A 113 2.14 8.85 -7.15
CA ASP A 113 1.23 9.43 -6.18
C ASP A 113 1.53 10.93 -6.01
N TYR A 114 0.53 11.69 -5.58
CA TYR A 114 0.74 12.96 -4.91
C TYR A 114 0.88 12.72 -3.40
N ILE A 115 1.69 13.52 -2.72
CA ILE A 115 1.80 13.53 -1.26
C ILE A 115 1.24 14.83 -0.72
N CYS A 116 0.30 14.71 0.21
CA CYS A 116 -0.21 15.78 1.04
C CYS A 116 0.39 15.66 2.44
N ASP A 117 1.22 16.63 2.84
CA ASP A 117 1.86 16.68 4.16
C ASP A 117 1.00 17.42 5.20
N THR A 118 -0.11 18.04 4.79
CA THR A 118 -0.99 18.81 5.66
C THR A 118 -2.31 18.10 5.91
N SER A 119 -2.96 18.41 7.03
CA SER A 119 -4.30 17.87 7.38
C SER A 119 -5.43 18.43 6.51
N GLY A 120 -5.15 19.37 5.62
CA GLY A 120 -6.12 20.02 4.73
C GLY A 120 -5.65 20.04 3.28
N TYR A 121 -6.58 19.79 2.37
CA TYR A 121 -6.39 19.92 0.92
C TYR A 121 -6.46 21.40 0.54
N LEU A 122 -5.37 21.96 -0.01
CA LEU A 122 -5.34 23.35 -0.45
C LEU A 122 -5.60 23.47 -1.96
N SER A 123 -4.85 22.77 -2.79
CA SER A 123 -5.04 22.64 -4.25
C SER A 123 -4.10 21.56 -4.81
N LEU A 124 -4.41 21.02 -5.99
CA LEU A 124 -3.50 20.07 -6.68
C LEU A 124 -2.11 20.64 -6.92
N GLU A 125 -2.01 21.95 -7.16
CA GLU A 125 -0.75 22.65 -7.39
C GLU A 125 0.16 22.71 -6.16
N SER A 126 -0.43 22.61 -4.95
CA SER A 126 0.31 22.57 -3.69
C SER A 126 0.87 21.19 -3.34
N LEU A 127 0.45 20.15 -4.08
CA LEU A 127 0.86 18.76 -3.81
C LEU A 127 2.18 18.43 -4.50
N ARG A 128 3.02 17.71 -3.81
CA ARG A 128 4.27 17.20 -4.37
C ARG A 128 4.05 15.83 -5.00
N ILE A 129 4.46 15.67 -6.27
CA ILE A 129 4.50 14.34 -6.90
C ILE A 129 5.57 13.49 -6.20
N TYR A 130 5.18 12.29 -5.82
CA TYR A 130 6.08 11.24 -5.37
C TYR A 130 6.34 10.25 -6.52
N PRO A 131 7.41 10.45 -7.30
CA PRO A 131 7.68 9.60 -8.44
C PRO A 131 8.13 8.21 -7.97
N LYS A 132 7.47 7.19 -8.47
CA LYS A 132 7.90 5.80 -8.30
C LYS A 132 8.88 5.44 -9.43
N PRO A 133 9.90 4.62 -9.17
CA PRO A 133 10.80 4.16 -10.23
C PRO A 133 10.05 3.21 -11.18
N ASP A 134 10.52 3.11 -12.42
CA ASP A 134 10.14 2.01 -13.29
C ASP A 134 10.51 0.67 -12.66
N TYR A 135 9.79 -0.36 -13.04
CA TYR A 135 10.02 -1.69 -12.48
C TYR A 135 11.43 -2.19 -12.78
N ASN A 136 12.06 -2.66 -11.74
CA ASN A 136 13.31 -3.40 -11.79
C ASN A 136 13.28 -4.46 -10.70
N GLN A 137 13.43 -5.73 -11.07
CA GLN A 137 13.34 -6.88 -10.16
C GLN A 137 14.34 -6.76 -9.00
N GLN A 138 15.58 -6.36 -9.26
CA GLN A 138 16.59 -6.22 -8.21
C GLN A 138 16.25 -5.09 -7.22
N LEU A 139 15.61 -4.02 -7.71
CA LEU A 139 15.13 -2.93 -6.86
C LEU A 139 13.90 -3.37 -6.07
N PHE A 140 13.00 -4.11 -6.70
CA PHE A 140 11.81 -4.67 -6.05
C PHE A 140 12.19 -5.70 -4.98
N ASN A 141 13.20 -6.52 -5.19
CA ASN A 141 13.76 -7.41 -4.15
C ASN A 141 14.29 -6.66 -2.92
N LYS A 142 14.64 -5.38 -3.07
CA LYS A 142 15.19 -4.55 -1.98
C LYS A 142 14.10 -3.80 -1.21
N LYS A 143 13.10 -3.27 -1.91
CA LYS A 143 12.03 -2.45 -1.30
C LYS A 143 10.77 -2.48 -2.16
N ASN A 144 9.61 -2.23 -1.55
CA ASN A 144 8.40 -1.92 -2.29
C ASN A 144 8.62 -0.65 -3.11
N ILE A 145 8.44 -0.74 -4.42
CA ILE A 145 8.61 0.37 -5.39
C ILE A 145 7.29 0.74 -6.07
N VAL A 146 6.23 -0.04 -5.84
CA VAL A 146 4.94 0.14 -6.53
C VAL A 146 3.90 0.87 -5.67
N GLY A 147 4.16 1.02 -4.37
CA GLY A 147 3.25 1.73 -3.45
C GLY A 147 2.28 0.81 -2.71
N ASN A 148 1.14 1.38 -2.30
CA ASN A 148 0.12 0.70 -1.50
C ASN A 148 -1.03 0.13 -2.34
N GLN A 149 -1.19 0.57 -3.59
CA GLN A 149 -2.29 0.15 -4.46
C GLN A 149 -1.80 -0.19 -5.87
N VAL A 150 -2.45 -1.18 -6.49
CA VAL A 150 -2.20 -1.63 -7.86
C VAL A 150 -3.52 -1.84 -8.59
N PHE A 151 -3.47 -1.88 -9.94
CA PHE A 151 -4.59 -2.22 -10.81
C PHE A 151 -4.28 -3.53 -11.53
N THR A 152 -5.15 -4.53 -11.40
CA THR A 152 -4.92 -5.87 -11.97
C THR A 152 -6.23 -6.58 -12.30
N LEU A 153 -6.16 -7.76 -12.91
CA LEU A 153 -7.33 -8.64 -13.08
C LEU A 153 -7.79 -9.15 -11.70
N THR A 154 -9.10 -9.10 -11.46
CA THR A 154 -9.72 -9.55 -10.20
C THR A 154 -9.35 -11.00 -9.87
N SER A 155 -9.39 -11.89 -10.87
CA SER A 155 -9.03 -13.29 -10.71
C SER A 155 -7.61 -13.52 -10.18
N ARG A 156 -6.66 -12.66 -10.59
CA ARG A 156 -5.27 -12.75 -10.09
C ARG A 156 -5.19 -12.40 -8.62
N LEU A 157 -5.84 -11.32 -8.20
CA LEU A 157 -5.79 -10.90 -6.80
C LEU A 157 -6.60 -11.84 -5.91
N GLN A 158 -7.69 -12.43 -6.42
CA GLN A 158 -8.44 -13.49 -5.73
C GLN A 158 -7.61 -14.77 -5.53
N THR A 159 -6.71 -15.09 -6.46
CA THR A 159 -5.78 -16.21 -6.32
C THR A 159 -4.69 -15.94 -5.28
N ILE A 160 -4.14 -14.73 -5.28
CA ILE A 160 -2.98 -14.36 -4.44
C ILE A 160 -3.39 -14.06 -3.00
N LEU A 161 -4.40 -13.25 -2.78
CA LEU A 161 -4.86 -12.71 -1.50
C LEU A 161 -3.73 -12.11 -0.63
N PHE A 162 -4.08 -11.30 0.34
CA PHE A 162 -3.15 -10.79 1.34
C PHE A 162 -2.87 -11.85 2.42
N ASP A 163 -1.61 -11.97 2.84
CA ASP A 163 -1.24 -12.89 3.92
C ASP A 163 -1.63 -12.29 5.28
N THR A 164 -2.62 -12.88 5.92
CA THR A 164 -3.17 -12.43 7.22
C THR A 164 -2.20 -12.57 8.39
N GLN A 165 -1.14 -13.35 8.23
CA GLN A 165 -0.11 -13.53 9.27
C GLN A 165 0.94 -12.42 9.25
N LEU A 166 0.94 -11.58 8.22
CA LEU A 166 1.89 -10.47 8.11
C LEU A 166 1.41 -9.26 8.90
N ALA A 167 2.16 -8.90 9.92
CA ALA A 167 1.88 -7.72 10.76
C ALA A 167 2.17 -6.37 10.06
N ALA A 168 3.01 -6.37 9.02
CA ALA A 168 3.34 -5.23 8.16
C ALA A 168 3.97 -5.73 6.86
N ALA A 169 4.25 -4.84 5.88
CA ALA A 169 4.72 -5.17 4.53
C ALA A 169 3.73 -6.07 3.74
N GLN A 170 2.45 -5.95 4.05
CA GLN A 170 1.36 -6.74 3.50
C GLN A 170 1.21 -6.51 1.99
N ASP A 171 1.20 -5.25 1.58
CA ASP A 171 1.11 -4.85 0.17
C ASP A 171 2.33 -5.32 -0.61
N TYR A 172 3.51 -5.15 -0.01
CA TYR A 172 4.75 -5.61 -0.60
C TYR A 172 4.76 -7.12 -0.84
N ASP A 173 4.28 -7.93 0.12
CA ASP A 173 4.17 -9.38 -0.03
C ASP A 173 3.18 -9.77 -1.12
N ALA A 174 1.97 -9.20 -1.11
CA ALA A 174 0.95 -9.52 -2.10
C ALA A 174 1.40 -9.14 -3.52
N PHE A 175 1.95 -7.95 -3.70
CA PHE A 175 2.40 -7.48 -5.00
C PHE A 175 3.68 -8.18 -5.47
N TYR A 176 4.54 -8.59 -4.54
CA TYR A 176 5.70 -9.43 -4.87
C TYR A 176 5.25 -10.79 -5.40
N ARG A 177 4.28 -11.46 -4.76
CA ARG A 177 3.72 -12.74 -5.23
C ARG A 177 2.98 -12.60 -6.56
N LEU A 178 2.23 -11.51 -6.77
CA LEU A 178 1.62 -11.21 -8.06
C LEU A 178 2.68 -11.11 -9.16
N ALA A 179 3.74 -10.33 -8.93
CA ALA A 179 4.81 -10.14 -9.90
C ALA A 179 5.57 -11.46 -10.20
N GLU A 180 5.74 -12.32 -9.21
CA GLU A 180 6.35 -13.63 -9.42
C GLU A 180 5.50 -14.57 -10.26
N GLN A 181 4.19 -14.55 -10.05
CA GLN A 181 3.29 -15.50 -10.72
C GLN A 181 2.88 -15.04 -12.13
N TYR A 182 2.73 -13.72 -12.34
CA TYR A 182 2.15 -13.18 -13.57
C TYR A 182 3.08 -12.22 -14.33
N GLY A 183 4.36 -12.12 -13.94
CA GLY A 183 5.35 -11.26 -14.57
C GLY A 183 5.50 -9.89 -13.91
N GLY A 184 6.60 -9.19 -14.23
CA GLY A 184 6.88 -7.86 -13.67
C GLY A 184 5.77 -6.85 -13.97
N PRO A 185 5.49 -5.90 -13.04
CA PRO A 185 4.46 -4.89 -13.25
C PRO A 185 4.85 -3.82 -14.27
N PHE A 186 3.86 -3.09 -14.77
CA PHE A 186 4.04 -1.96 -15.67
C PHE A 186 3.64 -0.64 -14.97
N LYS A 187 4.47 0.40 -15.12
CA LYS A 187 4.19 1.73 -14.58
C LYS A 187 3.49 2.60 -15.62
N ILE A 188 2.34 3.15 -15.28
CA ILE A 188 1.75 4.26 -16.04
C ILE A 188 2.39 5.59 -15.59
N LYS A 189 2.72 6.47 -16.54
CA LYS A 189 3.50 7.69 -16.28
C LYS A 189 2.61 8.86 -15.87
N MET A 190 1.88 8.71 -14.77
CA MET A 190 1.07 9.78 -14.20
C MET A 190 0.82 9.53 -12.71
N ALA A 191 0.46 10.58 -11.97
CA ALA A 191 -0.01 10.47 -10.61
C ALA A 191 -1.55 10.41 -10.61
N THR A 192 -2.14 9.47 -9.86
CA THR A 192 -3.57 9.18 -9.91
C THR A 192 -4.26 9.16 -8.55
N GLN A 193 -3.50 9.33 -7.46
CA GLN A 193 -4.04 9.37 -6.10
C GLN A 193 -3.23 10.32 -5.23
N ILE A 194 -3.82 10.75 -4.13
CA ILE A 194 -3.23 11.60 -3.10
C ILE A 194 -3.06 10.76 -1.84
N LEU A 195 -1.82 10.65 -1.37
CA LEU A 195 -1.46 10.02 -0.11
C LEU A 195 -1.34 11.07 0.98
N TYR A 196 -2.12 10.97 2.04
CA TYR A 196 -2.04 11.86 3.19
C TYR A 196 -1.07 11.28 4.22
N VAL A 197 0.05 11.97 4.48
CA VAL A 197 1.13 11.45 5.34
C VAL A 197 1.07 11.91 6.79
N ASN A 198 0.32 12.97 7.11
CA ASN A 198 0.23 13.59 8.45
C ASN A 198 -1.23 13.81 8.90
N HIS A 199 -2.08 12.79 8.81
CA HIS A 199 -3.49 12.89 9.24
C HIS A 199 -3.71 12.73 10.76
N GLY A 200 -2.65 12.72 11.58
CA GLY A 200 -2.73 12.66 13.05
C GLY A 200 -3.00 11.28 13.65
N GLU A 201 -3.33 10.28 12.85
CA GLU A 201 -3.61 8.93 13.31
C GLU A 201 -2.41 7.99 13.23
N VAL A 202 -2.40 6.96 14.12
CA VAL A 202 -1.30 5.99 14.19
C VAL A 202 -1.33 5.08 12.97
N ARG A 203 -0.29 5.15 12.15
CA ARG A 203 -0.12 4.24 11.00
C ARG A 203 0.46 2.89 11.45
N ILE A 204 0.00 1.81 10.81
CA ILE A 204 0.55 0.46 10.99
C ILE A 204 2.06 0.45 10.77
N THR A 205 2.55 1.22 9.81
CA THR A 205 3.98 1.34 9.48
C THR A 205 4.83 2.04 10.54
N ALA A 206 4.22 2.78 11.48
CA ALA A 206 4.91 3.39 12.61
C ALA A 206 4.99 2.46 13.83
N SER A 207 4.28 1.34 13.83
CA SER A 207 4.14 0.43 14.96
C SER A 207 5.35 -0.49 15.17
N ARG A 208 5.45 -1.09 16.38
CA ARG A 208 6.40 -2.17 16.70
C ARG A 208 6.25 -3.39 15.76
N LYS A 209 5.08 -3.54 15.14
CA LYS A 209 4.75 -4.59 14.15
C LYS A 209 5.59 -4.51 12.86
N LYS A 210 6.15 -3.33 12.55
CA LYS A 210 6.97 -3.12 11.34
C LYS A 210 8.13 -4.10 11.23
N PHE A 211 8.89 -4.29 12.32
CA PHE A 211 10.04 -5.21 12.28
C PHE A 211 9.59 -6.65 12.00
N SER A 212 8.59 -7.14 12.70
CA SER A 212 8.11 -8.52 12.53
C SER A 212 7.56 -8.77 11.13
N GLY A 213 6.81 -7.82 10.56
CA GLY A 213 6.30 -7.94 9.20
C GLY A 213 7.40 -7.97 8.13
N TYR A 214 8.39 -7.07 8.20
CA TYR A 214 9.54 -7.08 7.28
C TYR A 214 10.44 -8.32 7.47
N PHE A 215 10.56 -8.83 8.68
CA PHE A 215 11.30 -10.07 8.95
C PHE A 215 10.57 -11.28 8.36
N SER A 216 9.26 -11.38 8.52
CA SER A 216 8.44 -12.43 7.91
C SER A 216 8.50 -12.38 6.38
N PHE A 217 8.41 -11.18 5.79
CA PHE A 217 8.62 -10.99 4.35
C PHE A 217 10.00 -11.51 3.90
N TYR A 218 11.07 -11.12 4.61
CA TYR A 218 12.41 -11.59 4.31
C TYR A 218 12.52 -13.11 4.39
N LYS A 219 12.01 -13.73 5.45
CA LYS A 219 12.01 -15.20 5.59
C LYS A 219 11.30 -15.89 4.43
N LYS A 220 10.16 -15.36 4.03
CA LYS A 220 9.29 -15.92 2.98
C LYS A 220 9.96 -15.87 1.60
N HIS A 221 10.66 -14.78 1.27
CA HIS A 221 11.14 -14.50 -0.09
C HIS A 221 12.66 -14.53 -0.27
N SER A 222 13.44 -14.62 0.80
CA SER A 222 14.90 -14.46 0.74
C SER A 222 15.63 -15.51 -0.09
N SER A 223 15.07 -16.70 -0.29
CA SER A 223 15.64 -17.73 -1.17
C SER A 223 15.79 -17.23 -2.61
N LYS A 224 14.92 -16.34 -3.06
CA LYS A 224 14.85 -15.77 -4.40
C LYS A 224 15.71 -14.50 -4.58
N PHE A 225 16.27 -13.98 -3.49
CA PHE A 225 17.05 -12.75 -3.52
C PHE A 225 18.50 -13.00 -3.87
N ASP A 226 19.05 -12.15 -4.74
CA ASP A 226 20.49 -12.07 -4.94
C ASP A 226 21.22 -11.60 -3.67
N LYS A 227 22.55 -11.78 -3.65
CA LYS A 227 23.39 -11.44 -2.51
C LYS A 227 23.29 -9.96 -2.09
N SER A 228 23.15 -9.03 -3.04
CA SER A 228 23.00 -7.59 -2.77
C SER A 228 21.65 -7.29 -2.12
N SER A 229 20.58 -7.88 -2.65
CA SER A 229 19.22 -7.73 -2.11
C SER A 229 19.08 -8.31 -0.69
N LYS A 230 19.68 -9.49 -0.44
CA LYS A 230 19.76 -10.05 0.93
C LYS A 230 20.45 -9.10 1.90
N LYS A 231 21.62 -8.55 1.53
CA LYS A 231 22.33 -7.58 2.35
C LYS A 231 21.50 -6.32 2.61
N TYR A 232 20.81 -5.81 1.61
CA TYR A 232 19.95 -4.63 1.73
C TYR A 232 18.77 -4.89 2.68
N GLN A 233 18.06 -6.01 2.51
CA GLN A 233 16.93 -6.40 3.36
C GLN A 233 17.35 -6.60 4.82
N LEU A 234 18.44 -7.35 5.07
CA LEU A 234 18.98 -7.54 6.41
C LEU A 234 19.37 -6.20 7.05
N PHE A 235 20.00 -5.30 6.30
CA PHE A 235 20.29 -3.95 6.78
C PHE A 235 19.00 -3.19 7.12
N THR A 236 17.94 -3.34 6.32
CA THR A 236 16.63 -2.73 6.59
C THR A 236 16.05 -3.17 7.93
N LEU A 237 16.21 -4.44 8.30
CA LEU A 237 15.77 -4.95 9.60
C LEU A 237 16.49 -4.28 10.78
N TYR A 238 17.80 -4.06 10.66
CA TYR A 238 18.55 -3.27 11.65
C TYR A 238 18.08 -1.82 11.70
N TYR A 239 17.88 -1.20 10.54
CA TYR A 239 17.43 0.19 10.45
C TYR A 239 16.05 0.41 11.08
N ILE A 240 15.10 -0.53 10.88
CA ILE A 240 13.76 -0.46 11.50
C ILE A 240 13.85 -0.49 13.04
N ARG A 241 14.78 -1.26 13.59
CA ARG A 241 14.99 -1.34 15.04
C ARG A 241 15.59 -0.08 15.64
N LYS A 242 16.09 0.84 14.84
CA LYS A 242 16.83 2.04 15.28
C LYS A 242 17.99 1.73 16.27
N LYS A 243 18.54 0.51 16.20
CA LYS A 243 19.66 0.09 17.07
C LYS A 243 20.99 0.36 16.37
N PRO A 244 22.02 0.80 17.11
CA PRO A 244 23.37 0.93 16.59
C PRO A 244 23.84 -0.39 15.98
N MET A 245 24.55 -0.30 14.86
CA MET A 245 25.13 -1.46 14.19
C MET A 245 26.65 -1.40 14.33
N SER A 246 27.28 -2.46 14.82
CA SER A 246 28.74 -2.51 14.88
C SER A 246 29.34 -2.46 13.47
N PHE A 247 30.52 -1.85 13.33
CA PHE A 247 31.22 -1.75 12.06
C PHE A 247 31.49 -3.13 11.44
N ARG A 248 31.73 -4.16 12.26
CA ARG A 248 31.93 -5.54 11.79
C ARG A 248 30.68 -6.08 11.08
N VAL A 249 29.49 -5.84 11.63
CA VAL A 249 28.20 -6.23 11.02
C VAL A 249 27.96 -5.40 9.76
N PHE A 250 28.18 -4.07 9.82
CA PHE A 250 28.02 -3.20 8.67
C PHE A 250 28.89 -3.65 7.48
N ARG A 251 30.16 -3.96 7.72
CA ARG A 251 31.06 -4.46 6.66
C ARG A 251 30.53 -5.72 5.96
N ARG A 252 29.89 -6.62 6.70
CA ARG A 252 29.25 -7.82 6.12
C ARG A 252 28.01 -7.49 5.29
N LEU A 253 27.27 -6.44 5.66
CA LEU A 253 26.07 -5.98 4.99
C LEU A 253 26.34 -4.83 4.01
N LEU A 254 27.60 -4.52 3.74
CA LEU A 254 27.99 -3.40 2.89
C LEU A 254 27.46 -3.60 1.46
N CYS A 255 26.71 -2.61 1.01
CA CYS A 255 26.39 -2.32 -0.37
C CYS A 255 26.25 -0.79 -0.52
N LEU A 256 26.43 -0.26 -1.72
CA LEU A 256 26.43 1.20 -1.97
C LEU A 256 25.25 1.92 -1.33
N ARG A 257 24.07 1.32 -1.37
CA ARG A 257 22.83 1.93 -0.80
C ARG A 257 22.78 1.90 0.73
N ASN A 258 23.56 1.06 1.40
CA ASN A 258 23.56 0.96 2.85
C ASN A 258 24.50 1.98 3.52
N VAL A 259 25.45 2.57 2.80
CA VAL A 259 26.43 3.52 3.34
C VAL A 259 25.74 4.74 3.96
N LYS A 260 24.88 5.44 3.18
CA LYS A 260 24.12 6.59 3.66
C LYS A 260 23.26 6.24 4.87
N ARG A 261 22.60 5.08 4.85
CA ARG A 261 21.71 4.61 5.93
C ARG A 261 22.50 4.27 7.20
N TYR A 262 23.71 3.75 7.05
CA TYR A 262 24.61 3.49 8.19
C TYR A 262 25.03 4.80 8.88
N MET A 263 25.42 5.81 8.10
CA MET A 263 25.72 7.13 8.63
C MET A 263 24.52 7.72 9.39
N MET A 264 23.31 7.63 8.81
CA MET A 264 22.09 8.09 9.48
C MET A 264 21.80 7.38 10.80
N LEU A 265 22.07 6.06 10.91
CA LEU A 265 21.91 5.32 12.17
C LEU A 265 22.86 5.83 13.26
N HIS A 266 24.06 6.29 12.89
CA HIS A 266 25.06 6.72 13.84
C HIS A 266 25.05 8.23 14.13
N THR A 267 24.49 9.05 13.26
CA THR A 267 24.38 10.51 13.44
C THR A 267 23.03 10.94 13.98
N VAL A 268 21.94 10.53 13.33
CA VAL A 268 20.58 11.01 13.64
C VAL A 268 19.95 10.29 14.83
N PHE A 269 20.30 9.02 15.05
CA PHE A 269 19.69 8.21 16.12
C PHE A 269 20.56 8.09 17.38
N LYS A 270 21.78 8.65 17.39
CA LYS A 270 22.68 8.61 18.56
C LYS A 270 22.17 9.48 19.71
N ASP A 271 21.45 10.57 19.38
CA ASP A 271 20.95 11.54 20.34
C ASP A 271 19.55 11.24 20.90
N LYS A 272 18.89 10.19 20.41
CA LYS A 272 17.62 9.73 20.97
C LYS A 272 17.87 8.54 21.89
N LYS A 273 18.25 8.80 23.13
CA LYS A 273 18.08 7.85 24.24
C LYS A 273 16.57 7.60 24.39
N PHE A 274 16.13 6.38 24.10
CA PHE A 274 14.80 5.89 24.40
C PHE A 274 14.82 5.14 25.73
#